data_46e322c80a974cc158cadfd00ba398c4
#
_entry.id   46e322c80a974cc158cadfd00ba398c4
#
_cell.length_a   1.000
_cell.length_b   1.000
_cell.length_c   1.000
_cell.angle_alpha   90.00
_cell.angle_beta   90.00
_cell.angle_gamma   90.00
#
_symmetry.space_group_name_H-M   'P 1'
#
loop_
_entity.id
_entity.type
_entity.pdbx_description
1 polymer ?
#
loop_
_entity_poly.entity_id
_entity_poly.type
_entity_poly.pdbx_seq_one_letter_code
_entity_poly.pdbx_strand_id
1 'polypeptide(L)'
;MKTNRPFLISFLFLVVWQPLTAQEVTHTDQPPQPPANVTVPAETHIPVSLENAINSKTAYPGQFIYCRTIFPITVDNRIVIPVGSYIKGEVTQVVKPGRIHGKAKLGLRFDSLTLPNGVTEQLRASLSSFGTSGKEGFNRKEGKIEGQATKGKDAGRVAQATITGAQIGTLAGISGGHTLRGLGIGSAAGAAAGAIWVLASRGKNIYLPPGTSLELELGAPLNFAPDQLDFSGDPPAPMVEGGQPQRGMESRSGRRHTRLGPGIFRVLRPF
;
A
#
# COMPACT_ATOMS: atom_id res chain seq x y z
N MET A 1 -93.25 19.88 -51.76
CA MET A 1 -93.17 20.38 -50.41
C MET A 1 -91.80 20.23 -49.87
N LYS A 2 -91.19 21.23 -49.37
CA LYS A 2 -89.84 21.33 -48.74
C LYS A 2 -88.65 21.36 -49.77
N THR A 3 -88.32 22.59 -50.05
CA THR A 3 -87.14 23.14 -50.68
C THR A 3 -85.89 22.94 -49.86
N ASN A 4 -84.89 22.29 -50.44
CA ASN A 4 -83.51 22.29 -49.89
C ASN A 4 -82.67 23.23 -50.73
N ARG A 5 -82.21 24.30 -50.09
CA ARG A 5 -81.21 25.20 -50.67
C ARG A 5 -79.81 24.75 -50.21
N PRO A 6 -78.81 24.58 -51.07
CA PRO A 6 -77.43 24.39 -50.67
C PRO A 6 -76.80 25.75 -50.35
N PHE A 7 -76.23 25.82 -49.22
CA PHE A 7 -75.43 26.95 -48.70
C PHE A 7 -74.03 26.83 -49.30
N LEU A 8 -73.68 27.71 -50.23
CA LEU A 8 -72.34 27.85 -50.78
C LEU A 8 -71.50 28.63 -49.76
N ILE A 9 -70.60 27.91 -49.04
CA ILE A 9 -69.57 28.51 -48.21
C ILE A 9 -68.35 28.80 -49.04
N SER A 10 -68.19 30.05 -49.45
CA SER A 10 -67.00 30.59 -50.09
C SER A 10 -65.84 30.64 -49.05
N PHE A 11 -64.88 29.73 -49.19
CA PHE A 11 -63.69 29.71 -48.37
C PHE A 11 -62.64 30.69 -48.91
N LEU A 12 -62.60 31.88 -48.33
CA LEU A 12 -61.63 32.92 -48.66
C LEU A 12 -60.26 32.49 -48.12
N PHE A 13 -59.35 32.06 -48.98
CA PHE A 13 -57.99 31.68 -48.64
C PHE A 13 -57.17 32.97 -48.39
N LEU A 14 -57.01 33.35 -47.12
CA LEU A 14 -56.18 34.47 -46.70
C LEU A 14 -54.73 33.95 -46.58
N VAL A 15 -53.93 34.17 -47.62
CA VAL A 15 -52.50 33.87 -47.63
C VAL A 15 -51.84 34.93 -46.74
N VAL A 16 -51.55 34.55 -45.47
CA VAL A 16 -50.75 35.36 -44.56
C VAL A 16 -49.28 35.20 -44.99
N TRP A 17 -48.78 36.22 -45.63
CA TRP A 17 -47.37 36.39 -45.96
C TRP A 17 -46.62 36.72 -44.67
N GLN A 18 -46.00 35.70 -44.01
CA GLN A 18 -45.15 35.93 -42.86
C GLN A 18 -43.77 36.37 -43.36
N PRO A 19 -43.26 37.53 -42.88
CA PRO A 19 -41.87 37.90 -43.15
C PRO A 19 -40.97 36.92 -42.43
N LEU A 20 -40.12 36.26 -43.20
CA LEU A 20 -39.01 35.45 -42.66
C LEU A 20 -38.02 36.38 -41.98
N THR A 21 -38.17 36.57 -40.65
CA THR A 21 -37.19 37.26 -39.87
C THR A 21 -35.96 36.35 -39.78
N ALA A 22 -34.93 36.73 -40.51
CA ALA A 22 -33.60 36.15 -40.35
C ALA A 22 -33.20 36.36 -38.87
N GLN A 23 -33.14 35.27 -38.11
CA GLN A 23 -32.49 35.29 -36.78
C GLN A 23 -31.00 35.54 -37.04
N GLU A 24 -30.61 36.77 -36.89
CA GLU A 24 -29.23 37.17 -36.75
C GLU A 24 -28.68 36.41 -35.57
N VAL A 25 -27.87 35.37 -35.84
CA VAL A 25 -27.11 34.62 -34.82
C VAL A 25 -26.10 35.62 -34.29
N THR A 26 -26.50 36.33 -33.23
CA THR A 26 -25.58 37.17 -32.47
C THR A 26 -24.53 36.22 -31.90
N HIS A 27 -23.37 36.06 -32.61
CA HIS A 27 -22.17 35.57 -31.98
C HIS A 27 -21.85 36.55 -30.85
N THR A 28 -22.28 36.16 -29.64
CA THR A 28 -21.80 36.81 -28.42
C THR A 28 -20.31 36.53 -28.41
N ASP A 29 -19.50 37.51 -28.78
CA ASP A 29 -18.07 37.54 -28.53
C ASP A 29 -17.90 37.58 -27.01
N GLN A 30 -18.11 36.42 -26.37
CA GLN A 30 -17.81 36.24 -24.97
C GLN A 30 -16.29 36.26 -24.88
N PRO A 31 -15.70 37.26 -24.18
CA PRO A 31 -14.26 37.28 -24.03
C PRO A 31 -13.80 35.92 -23.56
N PRO A 32 -12.65 35.42 -24.07
CA PRO A 32 -12.14 34.11 -23.70
C PRO A 32 -12.10 34.02 -22.17
N GLN A 33 -12.96 33.18 -21.61
CA GLN A 33 -12.94 32.94 -20.18
C GLN A 33 -11.54 32.41 -19.85
N PRO A 34 -10.85 32.98 -18.84
CA PRO A 34 -9.57 32.44 -18.41
C PRO A 34 -9.77 30.95 -18.12
N PRO A 35 -8.85 30.11 -18.56
CA PRO A 35 -8.98 28.66 -18.40
C PRO A 35 -9.23 28.33 -16.92
N ALA A 36 -10.32 27.61 -16.67
CA ALA A 36 -10.74 27.30 -15.31
C ALA A 36 -9.70 26.43 -14.60
N ASN A 37 -9.43 26.73 -13.33
CA ASN A 37 -8.57 25.91 -12.49
C ASN A 37 -9.11 24.47 -12.45
N VAL A 38 -8.22 23.50 -12.50
CA VAL A 38 -8.54 22.09 -12.38
C VAL A 38 -8.42 21.68 -10.91
N THR A 39 -9.50 21.14 -10.36
CA THR A 39 -9.54 20.73 -8.95
C THR A 39 -9.60 19.22 -8.85
N VAL A 40 -8.64 18.63 -8.15
CA VAL A 40 -8.71 17.23 -7.71
C VAL A 40 -9.53 17.21 -6.42
N PRO A 41 -10.66 16.50 -6.36
CA PRO A 41 -11.52 16.49 -5.18
C PRO A 41 -10.84 15.82 -3.97
N ALA A 42 -11.29 16.17 -2.77
CA ALA A 42 -10.95 15.43 -1.55
C ALA A 42 -11.39 13.97 -1.70
N GLU A 43 -10.86 13.09 -0.86
CA GLU A 43 -11.11 11.64 -0.87
C GLU A 43 -10.60 10.93 -2.14
N THR A 44 -9.88 11.65 -3.04
CA THR A 44 -9.22 11.02 -4.18
C THR A 44 -8.09 10.11 -3.70
N HIS A 45 -8.07 8.88 -4.20
CA HIS A 45 -7.05 7.90 -3.91
C HIS A 45 -5.88 8.04 -4.88
N ILE A 46 -4.67 8.17 -4.33
CA ILE A 46 -3.42 8.32 -5.09
C ILE A 46 -2.53 7.12 -4.79
N PRO A 47 -2.40 6.16 -5.73
CA PRO A 47 -1.50 5.03 -5.58
C PRO A 47 -0.06 5.46 -5.81
N VAL A 48 0.80 5.14 -4.84
CA VAL A 48 2.21 5.52 -4.84
C VAL A 48 3.12 4.35 -4.46
N SER A 49 4.37 4.45 -4.83
CA SER A 49 5.45 3.55 -4.42
C SER A 49 6.39 4.27 -3.48
N LEU A 50 6.78 3.60 -2.40
CA LEU A 50 7.75 4.12 -1.44
C LEU A 50 9.16 4.08 -2.05
N GLU A 51 9.89 5.19 -1.98
CA GLU A 51 11.27 5.29 -2.53
C GLU A 51 12.34 4.97 -1.49
N ASN A 52 12.12 5.30 -0.22
CA ASN A 52 13.08 5.05 0.86
C ASN A 52 12.55 4.02 1.88
N ALA A 53 13.42 3.14 2.36
CA ALA A 53 13.04 2.15 3.36
C ALA A 53 12.66 2.80 4.70
N ILE A 54 11.64 2.25 5.35
CA ILE A 54 11.22 2.66 6.70
C ILE A 54 11.24 1.44 7.61
N ASN A 55 11.91 1.57 8.74
CA ASN A 55 11.98 0.53 9.76
C ASN A 55 11.58 1.11 11.12
N SER A 56 10.53 0.57 11.73
CA SER A 56 10.03 1.05 13.03
C SER A 56 11.04 0.92 14.18
N LYS A 57 12.10 0.13 14.01
CA LYS A 57 13.19 0.02 14.99
C LYS A 57 14.06 1.28 15.04
N THR A 58 14.32 1.88 13.88
CA THR A 58 15.23 3.02 13.69
C THR A 58 14.51 4.31 13.35
N ALA A 59 13.28 4.24 12.87
CA ALA A 59 12.48 5.41 12.54
C ALA A 59 12.22 6.30 13.76
N TYR A 60 12.07 7.58 13.52
CA TYR A 60 11.75 8.59 14.51
C TYR A 60 10.71 9.57 13.95
N PRO A 61 9.88 10.20 14.80
CA PRO A 61 8.97 11.25 14.39
C PRO A 61 9.72 12.41 13.72
N GLY A 62 9.18 12.95 12.62
CA GLY A 62 9.83 13.97 11.80
C GLY A 62 10.78 13.40 10.72
N GLN A 63 10.99 12.10 10.66
CA GLN A 63 11.75 11.49 9.57
C GLN A 63 10.98 11.64 8.25
N PHE A 64 11.66 12.18 7.21
CA PHE A 64 11.07 12.32 5.89
C PHE A 64 10.92 10.99 5.17
N ILE A 65 9.83 10.90 4.43
CA ILE A 65 9.51 9.80 3.53
C ILE A 65 9.25 10.35 2.15
N TYR A 66 9.65 9.58 1.14
CA TYR A 66 9.50 9.95 -0.26
C TYR A 66 8.77 8.84 -0.98
N CYS A 67 7.77 9.23 -1.75
CA CYS A 67 6.98 8.34 -2.57
C CYS A 67 6.91 8.86 -4.01
N ARG A 68 6.59 7.98 -4.94
CA ARG A 68 6.38 8.31 -6.35
C ARG A 68 5.04 7.76 -6.80
N THR A 69 4.27 8.54 -7.56
CA THR A 69 3.01 8.09 -8.13
C THR A 69 3.25 6.99 -9.17
N ILE A 70 2.46 5.92 -9.10
CA ILE A 70 2.56 4.75 -10.00
C ILE A 70 1.43 4.70 -11.03
N PHE A 71 0.35 5.45 -10.80
CA PHE A 71 -0.74 5.65 -11.77
C PHE A 71 -1.08 7.13 -11.90
N PRO A 72 -1.50 7.59 -13.09
CA PRO A 72 -1.91 8.96 -13.27
C PRO A 72 -3.27 9.22 -12.65
N ILE A 73 -3.48 10.41 -12.09
CA ILE A 73 -4.79 10.89 -11.67
C ILE A 73 -5.33 11.82 -12.73
N THR A 74 -6.54 11.55 -13.18
CA THR A 74 -7.22 12.32 -14.23
C THR A 74 -8.48 12.98 -13.69
N VAL A 75 -8.71 14.21 -14.11
CA VAL A 75 -9.93 14.97 -13.83
C VAL A 75 -10.41 15.52 -15.18
N ASP A 76 -11.67 15.38 -15.49
CA ASP A 76 -12.28 15.85 -16.75
C ASP A 76 -11.48 15.42 -17.99
N ASN A 77 -11.07 14.14 -18.04
CA ASN A 77 -10.28 13.54 -19.12
C ASN A 77 -8.89 14.19 -19.33
N ARG A 78 -8.38 14.95 -18.37
CA ARG A 78 -7.06 15.55 -18.36
C ARG A 78 -6.22 14.95 -17.25
N ILE A 79 -4.96 14.60 -17.53
CA ILE A 79 -4.01 14.18 -16.50
C ILE A 79 -3.65 15.38 -15.64
N VAL A 80 -3.90 15.27 -14.35
CA VAL A 80 -3.58 16.31 -13.36
C VAL A 80 -2.34 15.94 -12.54
N ILE A 81 -2.24 14.67 -12.13
CA ILE A 81 -1.06 14.16 -11.45
C ILE A 81 -0.49 13.03 -12.31
N PRO A 82 0.60 13.28 -13.05
CA PRO A 82 1.24 12.26 -13.87
C PRO A 82 1.91 11.16 -13.04
N VAL A 83 2.17 10.03 -13.70
CA VAL A 83 3.05 9.00 -13.16
C VAL A 83 4.46 9.59 -12.95
N GLY A 84 5.09 9.23 -11.84
CA GLY A 84 6.43 9.72 -11.52
C GLY A 84 6.44 11.02 -10.71
N SER A 85 5.28 11.60 -10.40
CA SER A 85 5.20 12.73 -9.48
C SER A 85 5.74 12.34 -8.10
N TYR A 86 6.48 13.23 -7.46
CA TYR A 86 7.06 12.99 -6.14
C TYR A 86 6.13 13.46 -5.03
N ILE A 87 5.97 12.63 -4.02
CA ILE A 87 5.21 12.97 -2.81
C ILE A 87 6.16 12.86 -1.63
N LYS A 88 6.28 13.97 -0.90
CA LYS A 88 7.04 14.05 0.34
C LYS A 88 6.08 14.00 1.52
N GLY A 89 6.45 13.25 2.53
CA GLY A 89 5.75 13.17 3.79
C GLY A 89 6.71 13.00 4.95
N GLU A 90 6.14 12.79 6.13
CA GLU A 90 6.89 12.55 7.34
C GLU A 90 6.27 11.44 8.21
N VAL A 91 7.11 10.85 9.02
CA VAL A 91 6.68 9.94 10.08
C VAL A 91 6.14 10.76 11.24
N THR A 92 4.85 10.62 11.54
CA THR A 92 4.21 11.37 12.64
C THR A 92 4.33 10.65 13.98
N GLN A 93 4.31 9.33 13.96
CA GLN A 93 4.35 8.52 15.16
C GLN A 93 5.09 7.20 14.93
N VAL A 94 5.92 6.84 15.91
CA VAL A 94 6.59 5.53 15.95
C VAL A 94 6.34 4.91 17.30
N VAL A 95 5.67 3.76 17.34
CA VAL A 95 5.52 2.94 18.53
C VAL A 95 6.33 1.67 18.32
N LYS A 96 7.36 1.47 19.14
CA LYS A 96 8.16 0.25 19.10
C LYS A 96 7.40 -0.90 19.75
N PRO A 97 7.58 -2.14 19.26
CA PRO A 97 6.86 -3.26 19.83
C PRO A 97 7.33 -3.52 21.28
N GLY A 98 6.36 -3.63 22.17
CA GLY A 98 6.60 -3.96 23.59
C GLY A 98 6.81 -5.46 23.81
N ARG A 99 7.30 -5.83 25.00
CA ARG A 99 7.48 -7.23 25.43
C ARG A 99 6.14 -7.90 25.76
N ILE A 100 5.29 -7.22 26.52
CA ILE A 100 4.06 -7.82 27.07
C ILE A 100 2.85 -7.48 26.20
N HIS A 101 2.73 -6.26 25.75
CA HIS A 101 1.60 -5.77 24.94
C HIS A 101 2.11 -4.74 23.96
N GLY A 102 1.90 -4.97 22.71
CA GLY A 102 2.09 -3.90 21.76
C GLY A 102 2.61 -4.38 20.42
N LYS A 103 1.78 -4.12 19.44
CA LYS A 103 2.18 -4.12 18.06
C LYS A 103 3.03 -2.88 17.81
N ALA A 104 4.03 -2.97 16.96
CA ALA A 104 4.64 -1.77 16.39
C ALA A 104 3.56 -0.96 15.68
N LYS A 105 3.61 0.37 15.80
CA LYS A 105 2.72 1.28 15.05
C LYS A 105 3.58 2.34 14.38
N LEU A 106 3.20 2.67 13.15
CA LEU A 106 3.84 3.68 12.34
C LEU A 106 2.76 4.59 11.74
N GLY A 107 2.76 5.86 12.11
CA GLY A 107 1.91 6.88 11.52
C GLY A 107 2.67 7.66 10.47
N LEU A 108 2.03 7.93 9.33
CA LEU A 108 2.59 8.67 8.20
C LEU A 108 1.63 9.79 7.80
N ARG A 109 2.19 10.93 7.41
CA ARG A 109 1.46 12.07 6.84
C ARG A 109 2.21 12.56 5.61
N PHE A 110 1.48 13.02 4.61
CA PHE A 110 2.03 13.50 3.35
C PHE A 110 1.66 14.97 3.17
N ASP A 111 2.67 15.80 2.93
CA ASP A 111 2.54 17.26 3.03
C ASP A 111 2.81 17.99 1.72
N SER A 112 3.46 17.37 0.73
CA SER A 112 3.88 18.04 -0.51
C SER A 112 3.84 17.08 -1.69
N LEU A 113 3.32 17.58 -2.82
CA LEU A 113 3.31 16.95 -4.13
C LEU A 113 4.14 17.79 -5.09
N THR A 114 5.11 17.20 -5.75
CA THR A 114 5.89 17.82 -6.82
C THR A 114 5.63 17.09 -8.14
N LEU A 115 5.09 17.80 -9.11
CA LEU A 115 4.84 17.28 -10.45
C LEU A 115 6.16 17.15 -11.23
N PRO A 116 6.22 16.34 -12.31
CA PRO A 116 7.43 16.19 -13.13
C PRO A 116 7.96 17.51 -13.71
N ASN A 117 7.09 18.46 -14.02
CA ASN A 117 7.46 19.79 -14.49
C ASN A 117 8.00 20.74 -13.40
N GLY A 118 8.20 20.23 -12.16
CA GLY A 118 8.77 20.97 -11.05
C GLY A 118 7.76 21.78 -10.24
N VAL A 119 6.51 21.85 -10.66
CA VAL A 119 5.44 22.51 -9.88
C VAL A 119 5.23 21.74 -8.57
N THR A 120 5.27 22.48 -7.45
CA THR A 120 5.10 21.90 -6.11
C THR A 120 3.90 22.50 -5.42
N GLU A 121 2.99 21.64 -5.00
CA GLU A 121 1.76 22.00 -4.30
C GLU A 121 1.71 21.39 -2.90
N GLN A 122 1.01 22.10 -1.99
CA GLN A 122 0.80 21.57 -0.64
C GLN A 122 -0.24 20.46 -0.68
N LEU A 123 0.16 19.30 -0.21
CA LEU A 123 -0.68 18.11 -0.12
C LEU A 123 -1.13 17.90 1.33
N ARG A 124 -2.40 17.59 1.52
CA ARG A 124 -2.90 17.05 2.78
C ARG A 124 -3.44 15.67 2.51
N ALA A 125 -2.61 14.65 2.71
CA ALA A 125 -3.03 13.29 2.49
C ALA A 125 -2.62 12.38 3.65
N SER A 126 -3.44 11.39 3.88
CA SER A 126 -3.21 10.32 4.85
C SER A 126 -3.13 8.97 4.13
N LEU A 127 -2.56 7.99 4.81
CA LEU A 127 -2.53 6.63 4.29
C LEU A 127 -3.92 6.01 4.42
N SER A 128 -4.49 5.52 3.32
CA SER A 128 -5.77 4.81 3.30
C SER A 128 -5.61 3.29 3.25
N SER A 129 -4.60 2.83 2.51
CA SER A 129 -4.25 1.41 2.46
C SER A 129 -2.80 1.20 2.06
N PHE A 130 -2.29 -0.01 2.20
CA PHE A 130 -0.99 -0.37 1.64
C PHE A 130 -0.96 -1.83 1.20
N GLY A 131 -0.36 -2.04 0.02
CA GLY A 131 -0.10 -3.36 -0.50
C GLY A 131 1.13 -3.94 0.18
N THR A 132 0.97 -4.98 0.97
CA THR A 132 2.12 -5.66 1.56
C THR A 132 2.20 -7.09 1.07
N SER A 133 3.39 -7.47 0.64
CA SER A 133 3.80 -8.88 0.57
C SER A 133 4.14 -9.40 1.97
N GLY A 134 4.07 -8.53 2.99
CA GLY A 134 4.45 -8.78 4.38
C GLY A 134 3.27 -9.11 5.28
N LYS A 135 3.58 -9.19 6.56
CA LYS A 135 2.68 -9.59 7.63
C LYS A 135 2.16 -8.39 8.44
N GLU A 136 2.32 -7.18 7.92
CA GLU A 136 1.87 -5.94 8.51
C GLU A 136 0.38 -5.71 8.19
N GLY A 137 -0.35 -5.12 9.12
CA GLY A 137 -1.76 -4.76 8.95
C GLY A 137 -1.96 -3.26 8.93
N PHE A 138 -3.04 -2.79 8.31
CA PHE A 138 -3.43 -1.39 8.35
C PHE A 138 -4.64 -1.20 9.26
N ASN A 139 -4.50 -0.33 10.23
CA ASN A 139 -5.60 0.07 11.11
C ASN A 139 -6.27 1.33 10.55
N ARG A 140 -7.37 1.14 9.81
CA ARG A 140 -8.11 2.26 9.19
C ARG A 140 -8.65 3.27 10.20
N LYS A 141 -9.01 2.81 11.41
CA LYS A 141 -9.55 3.70 12.45
C LYS A 141 -8.50 4.67 12.99
N GLU A 142 -7.24 4.26 13.03
CA GLU A 142 -6.14 5.06 13.52
C GLU A 142 -5.27 5.65 12.40
N GLY A 143 -5.49 5.27 11.14
CA GLY A 143 -4.66 5.66 9.99
C GLY A 143 -3.21 5.21 10.10
N LYS A 144 -2.95 4.07 10.76
CA LYS A 144 -1.60 3.63 11.13
C LYS A 144 -1.30 2.23 10.63
N ILE A 145 -0.06 2.03 10.25
CA ILE A 145 0.48 0.69 9.95
C ILE A 145 0.78 0.00 11.29
N GLU A 146 0.27 -1.20 11.46
CA GLU A 146 0.49 -2.03 12.64
C GLU A 146 1.29 -3.28 12.30
N GLY A 147 2.27 -3.59 13.12
CA GLY A 147 2.98 -4.87 13.09
C GLY A 147 2.05 -6.02 13.53
N GLN A 148 2.42 -7.25 13.20
CA GLN A 148 1.66 -8.43 13.64
C GLN A 148 1.72 -8.61 15.16
N ALA A 149 0.56 -8.94 15.74
CA ALA A 149 0.50 -9.47 17.09
C ALA A 149 0.93 -10.96 17.06
N THR A 150 1.89 -11.31 17.91
CA THR A 150 2.34 -12.70 18.08
C THR A 150 1.47 -13.53 18.99
N LYS A 151 0.39 -12.93 19.56
CA LYS A 151 -0.42 -13.57 20.61
C LYS A 151 -0.85 -15.02 20.34
N GLY A 152 -1.33 -15.33 19.15
CA GLY A 152 -1.74 -16.71 18.82
C GLY A 152 -0.57 -17.69 18.74
N LYS A 153 0.59 -17.22 18.23
CA LYS A 153 1.82 -18.01 18.17
C LYS A 153 2.44 -18.18 19.55
N ASP A 154 2.32 -17.19 20.40
CA ASP A 154 2.87 -17.20 21.74
C ASP A 154 2.07 -18.14 22.63
N ALA A 155 0.73 -18.16 22.52
CA ALA A 155 -0.11 -19.16 23.18
C ALA A 155 0.23 -20.58 22.73
N GLY A 156 0.45 -20.79 21.42
CA GLY A 156 0.89 -22.09 20.88
C GLY A 156 2.25 -22.54 21.42
N ARG A 157 3.19 -21.61 21.62
CA ARG A 157 4.51 -21.92 22.20
C ARG A 157 4.45 -22.28 23.67
N VAL A 158 3.58 -21.60 24.46
CA VAL A 158 3.35 -21.97 25.85
C VAL A 158 2.74 -23.39 25.91
N ALA A 159 1.73 -23.66 25.11
CA ALA A 159 1.14 -25.00 25.02
C ALA A 159 2.18 -26.06 24.62
N GLN A 160 2.99 -25.79 23.62
CA GLN A 160 4.05 -26.71 23.19
C GLN A 160 5.10 -26.95 24.28
N ALA A 161 5.54 -25.90 24.99
CA ALA A 161 6.48 -26.01 26.10
C ALA A 161 5.87 -26.80 27.25
N THR A 162 4.58 -26.63 27.53
CA THR A 162 3.86 -27.39 28.55
C THR A 162 3.81 -28.88 28.21
N ILE A 163 3.46 -29.22 26.95
CA ILE A 163 3.42 -30.60 26.47
C ILE A 163 4.82 -31.25 26.54
N THR A 164 5.84 -30.55 26.07
CA THR A 164 7.22 -31.06 26.10
C THR A 164 7.70 -31.26 27.54
N GLY A 165 7.41 -30.29 28.43
CA GLY A 165 7.74 -30.42 29.86
C GLY A 165 7.01 -31.59 30.53
N ALA A 166 5.74 -31.80 30.20
CA ALA A 166 4.97 -32.95 30.68
C ALA A 166 5.59 -34.29 30.23
N GLN A 167 5.98 -34.41 28.96
CA GLN A 167 6.64 -35.62 28.42
C GLN A 167 7.95 -35.94 29.14
N ILE A 168 8.83 -34.94 29.27
CA ILE A 168 10.10 -35.11 29.96
C ILE A 168 9.88 -35.45 31.43
N GLY A 169 8.95 -34.74 32.10
CA GLY A 169 8.61 -35.01 33.49
C GLY A 169 8.03 -36.39 33.72
N THR A 170 7.20 -36.88 32.78
CA THR A 170 6.66 -38.26 32.85
C THR A 170 7.76 -39.29 32.75
N LEU A 171 8.66 -39.13 31.79
CA LEU A 171 9.81 -40.07 31.61
C LEU A 171 10.69 -40.09 32.86
N ALA A 172 11.02 -38.92 33.44
CA ALA A 172 11.77 -38.85 34.70
C ALA A 172 11.00 -39.44 35.87
N GLY A 173 9.65 -39.30 35.93
CA GLY A 173 8.81 -39.84 36.93
C GLY A 173 8.66 -41.37 36.90
N ILE A 174 8.73 -41.99 35.72
CA ILE A 174 8.72 -43.44 35.54
C ILE A 174 9.93 -44.08 36.20
N SER A 175 11.12 -43.52 36.03
CA SER A 175 12.35 -44.02 36.62
C SER A 175 12.38 -43.88 38.16
N GLY A 176 11.62 -42.95 38.72
CA GLY A 176 11.50 -42.73 40.16
C GLY A 176 10.23 -43.32 40.81
N GLY A 177 9.41 -44.05 40.05
CA GLY A 177 8.12 -44.63 40.58
C GLY A 177 7.00 -43.64 40.83
N HIS A 178 7.12 -42.37 40.38
CA HIS A 178 6.20 -41.25 40.64
C HIS A 178 5.75 -40.55 39.37
N THR A 179 5.20 -41.27 38.42
CA THR A 179 4.77 -40.77 37.09
C THR A 179 3.83 -39.56 37.16
N LEU A 180 2.84 -39.57 38.02
CA LEU A 180 1.88 -38.46 38.18
C LEU A 180 2.54 -37.20 38.74
N ARG A 181 3.51 -37.31 39.64
CA ARG A 181 4.28 -36.19 40.15
C ARG A 181 5.22 -35.65 39.07
N GLY A 182 5.87 -36.53 38.30
CA GLY A 182 6.71 -36.15 37.16
C GLY A 182 5.94 -35.39 36.11
N LEU A 183 4.74 -35.85 35.75
CA LEU A 183 3.84 -35.17 34.80
C LEU A 183 3.41 -33.80 35.33
N GLY A 184 3.01 -33.69 36.61
CA GLY A 184 2.56 -32.42 37.19
C GLY A 184 3.71 -31.38 37.28
N ILE A 185 4.86 -31.77 37.78
CA ILE A 185 6.01 -30.87 37.91
C ILE A 185 6.56 -30.48 36.52
N GLY A 186 6.67 -31.43 35.60
CA GLY A 186 7.15 -31.21 34.23
C GLY A 186 6.24 -30.27 33.43
N SER A 187 4.92 -30.44 33.54
CA SER A 187 3.98 -29.53 32.85
C SER A 187 3.98 -28.13 33.45
N ALA A 188 4.05 -28.00 34.79
CA ALA A 188 4.16 -26.70 35.46
C ALA A 188 5.46 -25.96 35.11
N ALA A 189 6.60 -26.69 35.11
CA ALA A 189 7.89 -26.12 34.71
C ALA A 189 7.90 -25.72 33.22
N GLY A 190 7.32 -26.54 32.34
CA GLY A 190 7.19 -26.24 30.91
C GLY A 190 6.29 -25.01 30.65
N ALA A 191 5.16 -24.91 31.36
CA ALA A 191 4.27 -23.76 31.26
C ALA A 191 4.97 -22.47 31.76
N ALA A 192 5.67 -22.54 32.90
CA ALA A 192 6.42 -21.41 33.43
C ALA A 192 7.55 -20.96 32.47
N ALA A 193 8.34 -21.89 31.95
CA ALA A 193 9.39 -21.59 30.98
C ALA A 193 8.81 -21.00 29.69
N GLY A 194 7.71 -21.53 29.16
CA GLY A 194 6.99 -20.99 28.03
C GLY A 194 6.48 -19.57 28.26
N ALA A 195 5.87 -19.32 29.44
CA ALA A 195 5.38 -18.00 29.83
C ALA A 195 6.52 -16.97 29.95
N ILE A 196 7.62 -17.33 30.59
CA ILE A 196 8.81 -16.46 30.68
C ILE A 196 9.34 -16.14 29.29
N TRP A 197 9.42 -17.13 28.42
CA TRP A 197 9.89 -16.92 27.04
C TRP A 197 8.98 -15.97 26.26
N VAL A 198 7.63 -16.10 26.37
CA VAL A 198 6.66 -15.18 25.77
C VAL A 198 6.79 -13.77 26.31
N LEU A 199 6.97 -13.63 27.63
CA LEU A 199 7.21 -12.32 28.27
C LEU A 199 8.54 -11.70 27.83
N ALA A 200 9.55 -12.51 27.52
CA ALA A 200 10.83 -12.04 27.03
C ALA A 200 10.80 -11.72 25.52
N SER A 201 9.88 -12.30 24.75
CA SER A 201 9.79 -12.07 23.31
C SER A 201 9.16 -10.70 23.01
N ARG A 202 9.80 -9.94 22.13
CA ARG A 202 9.26 -8.68 21.64
C ARG A 202 8.38 -8.91 20.42
N GLY A 203 7.34 -8.10 20.23
CA GLY A 203 6.57 -8.05 19.00
C GLY A 203 7.47 -7.73 17.79
N LYS A 204 6.96 -7.99 16.59
CA LYS A 204 7.71 -7.74 15.35
C LYS A 204 7.75 -6.25 15.01
N ASN A 205 8.91 -5.79 14.53
CA ASN A 205 9.05 -4.48 13.93
C ASN A 205 8.32 -4.42 12.58
N ILE A 206 7.90 -3.24 12.18
CA ILE A 206 7.42 -2.93 10.84
C ILE A 206 8.64 -2.62 9.98
N TYR A 207 8.72 -3.23 8.80
CA TYR A 207 9.72 -2.92 7.81
C TYR A 207 9.04 -2.76 6.46
N LEU A 208 9.11 -1.54 5.90
CA LEU A 208 8.61 -1.19 4.58
C LEU A 208 9.83 -0.98 3.68
N PRO A 209 10.10 -1.92 2.76
CA PRO A 209 11.17 -1.76 1.78
C PRO A 209 10.80 -0.71 0.72
N PRO A 210 11.79 -0.15 -0.01
CA PRO A 210 11.52 0.60 -1.22
C PRO A 210 10.69 -0.23 -2.20
N GLY A 211 9.83 0.41 -2.98
CA GLY A 211 8.90 -0.28 -3.87
C GLY A 211 7.61 -0.75 -3.19
N THR A 212 7.44 -0.53 -1.88
CA THR A 212 6.17 -0.83 -1.21
C THR A 212 5.06 0.06 -1.77
N SER A 213 4.00 -0.55 -2.30
CA SER A 213 2.83 0.18 -2.78
C SER A 213 2.00 0.70 -1.60
N LEU A 214 1.69 1.99 -1.65
CA LEU A 214 0.86 2.69 -0.68
C LEU A 214 -0.29 3.35 -1.43
N GLU A 215 -1.42 3.49 -0.78
CA GLU A 215 -2.56 4.25 -1.29
C GLU A 215 -2.82 5.42 -0.36
N LEU A 216 -2.73 6.61 -0.89
CA LEU A 216 -2.97 7.85 -0.17
C LEU A 216 -4.37 8.33 -0.45
N GLU A 217 -5.02 8.92 0.54
CA GLU A 217 -6.32 9.56 0.43
C GLU A 217 -6.17 11.06 0.70
N LEU A 218 -6.65 11.89 -0.23
CA LEU A 218 -6.63 13.33 -0.10
C LEU A 218 -7.60 13.78 1.00
N GLY A 219 -7.08 14.47 2.00
CA GLY A 219 -7.91 15.11 3.05
C GLY A 219 -8.46 16.48 2.68
N ALA A 220 -7.98 17.08 1.58
CA ALA A 220 -8.43 18.37 1.08
C ALA A 220 -8.27 18.40 -0.45
N PRO A 221 -9.12 19.18 -1.17
CA PRO A 221 -8.99 19.32 -2.61
C PRO A 221 -7.67 19.99 -2.98
N LEU A 222 -7.11 19.59 -4.13
CA LEU A 222 -5.94 20.22 -4.74
C LEU A 222 -6.39 21.03 -5.96
N ASN A 223 -5.92 22.27 -6.07
CA ASN A 223 -6.23 23.16 -7.16
C ASN A 223 -4.98 23.43 -7.98
N PHE A 224 -5.08 23.24 -9.28
CA PHE A 224 -4.01 23.52 -10.23
C PHE A 224 -4.46 24.56 -11.23
N ALA A 225 -3.61 25.55 -11.49
CA ALA A 225 -3.81 26.44 -12.62
C ALA A 225 -3.52 25.69 -13.93
N PRO A 226 -4.18 26.03 -15.04
CA PRO A 226 -4.02 25.29 -16.30
C PRO A 226 -2.60 25.31 -16.87
N ASP A 227 -1.85 26.38 -16.60
CA ASP A 227 -0.44 26.55 -16.97
C ASP A 227 0.50 25.60 -16.16
N GLN A 228 0.10 25.23 -14.97
CA GLN A 228 0.82 24.27 -14.13
C GLN A 228 0.72 22.82 -14.61
N LEU A 229 -0.21 22.53 -15.50
CA LEU A 229 -0.50 21.20 -16.01
C LEU A 229 0.02 20.97 -17.43
N ASP A 230 1.03 21.72 -17.85
CA ASP A 230 1.74 21.48 -19.10
C ASP A 230 2.93 20.55 -18.87
N PHE A 231 2.85 19.35 -19.42
CA PHE A 231 3.88 18.31 -19.34
C PHE A 231 4.54 18.04 -20.70
N SER A 232 4.35 18.92 -21.67
CA SER A 232 4.79 18.71 -23.06
C SER A 232 6.32 18.65 -23.22
N GLY A 233 7.06 19.17 -22.25
CA GLY A 233 8.53 19.20 -22.25
C GLY A 233 9.18 18.12 -21.37
N ASP A 234 8.42 17.36 -20.64
CA ASP A 234 8.97 16.44 -19.65
C ASP A 234 9.30 15.07 -20.26
N PRO A 235 10.44 14.48 -19.93
CA PRO A 235 10.72 13.11 -20.33
C PRO A 235 9.66 12.19 -19.73
N PRO A 236 9.14 11.20 -20.48
CA PRO A 236 8.19 10.24 -19.96
C PRO A 236 8.79 9.59 -18.71
N ALA A 237 8.04 9.64 -17.61
CA ALA A 237 8.46 8.96 -16.39
C ALA A 237 8.78 7.50 -16.71
N PRO A 238 9.92 6.95 -16.23
CA PRO A 238 10.24 5.57 -16.47
C PRO A 238 9.08 4.73 -15.94
N MET A 239 8.46 3.95 -16.82
CA MET A 239 7.45 2.98 -16.41
C MET A 239 8.11 2.09 -15.38
N VAL A 240 7.61 2.12 -14.16
CA VAL A 240 7.96 1.11 -13.16
C VAL A 240 7.34 -0.18 -13.69
N GLU A 241 8.15 -0.92 -14.42
CA GLU A 241 7.81 -2.26 -14.87
C GLU A 241 7.42 -3.01 -13.60
N GLY A 242 6.12 -3.33 -13.49
CA GLY A 242 5.55 -3.93 -12.28
C GLY A 242 6.41 -5.11 -11.89
N GLY A 243 7.01 -5.02 -10.71
CA GLY A 243 8.00 -5.98 -10.24
C GLY A 243 7.48 -7.39 -10.46
N GLN A 244 8.01 -8.06 -11.47
CA GLN A 244 7.88 -9.49 -11.57
C GLN A 244 8.37 -10.06 -10.25
N PRO A 245 7.61 -10.93 -9.60
CA PRO A 245 8.14 -11.63 -8.44
C PRO A 245 9.44 -12.29 -8.88
N GLN A 246 10.55 -11.82 -8.34
CA GLN A 246 11.85 -12.44 -8.56
C GLN A 246 11.66 -13.91 -8.21
N ARG A 247 11.57 -14.73 -9.25
CA ARG A 247 11.71 -16.18 -9.12
C ARG A 247 12.98 -16.37 -8.32
N GLY A 248 12.80 -16.94 -7.13
CA GLY A 248 13.87 -17.17 -6.19
C GLY A 248 15.10 -17.64 -6.93
N MET A 249 16.22 -16.98 -6.66
CA MET A 249 17.54 -17.48 -7.03
C MET A 249 17.60 -18.91 -6.51
N GLU A 250 17.39 -19.82 -7.41
CA GLU A 250 17.63 -21.25 -7.18
C GLU A 250 19.08 -21.34 -6.75
N SER A 251 19.26 -21.57 -5.47
CA SER A 251 20.56 -21.91 -4.89
C SER A 251 21.11 -23.07 -5.69
N ARG A 252 21.95 -22.76 -6.66
CA ARG A 252 22.83 -23.74 -7.28
C ARG A 252 23.76 -24.22 -6.18
N SER A 253 23.27 -25.20 -5.43
CA SER A 253 24.09 -26.11 -4.66
C SER A 253 25.13 -26.70 -5.61
N GLY A 254 26.31 -26.09 -5.61
CA GLY A 254 27.47 -26.60 -6.32
C GLY A 254 27.83 -27.99 -5.79
N ARG A 255 27.41 -29.02 -6.49
CA ARG A 255 28.02 -30.34 -6.35
C ARG A 255 29.50 -30.19 -6.70
N ARG A 256 30.31 -30.01 -5.69
CA ARG A 256 31.77 -30.27 -5.81
C ARG A 256 31.94 -31.73 -6.07
N HIS A 257 32.09 -32.09 -7.33
CA HIS A 257 32.70 -33.34 -7.70
C HIS A 257 34.18 -33.30 -7.28
N THR A 258 34.48 -33.88 -6.15
CA THR A 258 35.83 -34.27 -5.79
C THR A 258 36.26 -35.35 -6.75
N ARG A 259 36.99 -34.97 -7.80
CA ARG A 259 37.78 -35.92 -8.59
C ARG A 259 38.90 -36.43 -7.67
N LEU A 260 38.76 -37.67 -7.21
CA LEU A 260 39.85 -38.46 -6.70
C LEU A 260 40.82 -38.74 -7.87
N GLY A 261 41.96 -38.07 -7.83
CA GLY A 261 43.08 -38.43 -8.72
C GLY A 261 43.67 -39.80 -8.36
N PRO A 262 44.19 -40.54 -9.34
CA PRO A 262 44.75 -41.86 -9.07
C PRO A 262 46.03 -41.76 -8.24
N GLY A 263 46.02 -42.41 -7.08
CA GLY A 263 47.14 -42.49 -6.19
C GLY A 263 48.31 -43.23 -6.81
N ILE A 264 49.47 -42.60 -6.78
CA ILE A 264 50.76 -43.21 -7.16
C ILE A 264 51.19 -44.05 -5.99
N PHE A 265 51.05 -45.37 -6.14
CA PHE A 265 51.69 -46.35 -5.27
C PHE A 265 53.22 -46.36 -5.54
N ARG A 266 53.97 -45.79 -4.63
CA ARG A 266 55.44 -45.89 -4.61
C ARG A 266 55.81 -47.12 -3.77
N VAL A 267 56.17 -48.18 -4.47
CA VAL A 267 56.73 -49.39 -3.86
C VAL A 267 58.09 -49.02 -3.30
N LEU A 268 58.29 -49.12 -2.00
CA LEU A 268 59.58 -49.13 -1.34
C LEU A 268 60.04 -50.59 -1.26
N ARG A 269 61.17 -50.93 -1.96
CA ARG A 269 61.88 -52.13 -1.77
C ARG A 269 62.79 -52.04 -0.54
N PRO A 270 62.98 -53.16 0.19
CA PRO A 270 63.86 -53.20 1.34
C PRO A 270 65.31 -53.50 0.92
N PHE A 271 66.21 -52.87 1.63
CA PHE A 271 67.53 -53.43 2.03
C PHE A 271 67.79 -52.88 3.43
#